data_76d51c87133d9407f122aed78dce0421
#
_entry.id   76d51c87133d9407f122aed78dce0421
#
_cell.length_a   1.000
_cell.length_b   1.000
_cell.length_c   1.000
_cell.angle_alpha   90.00
_cell.angle_beta   90.00
_cell.angle_gamma   90.00
#
_symmetry.space_group_name_H-M   'P 1'
#
loop_
_entity.id
_entity.type
_entity.pdbx_description
1 polymer ?
#
loop_
_entity_poly.entity_id
_entity_poly.type
_entity_poly.pdbx_seq_one_letter_code
_entity_poly.pdbx_strand_id
1 'polypeptide(L)'
;MTVTRAVPYAKLTGFPKPTVAGHTGQALFGTLGSSSKKEILVLSGRAHYYEGHSLETLTFPIRVLAEYGIENILLTNAAGGINKKFRAGEFMQFTDHLNF
;
A
#
# COMPACT_ATOMS: atom_id res chain seq x y z
N MET A 1 -9.73 11.76 -3.51
CA MET A 1 -10.42 10.59 -2.93
C MET A 1 -11.37 11.07 -1.85
N THR A 2 -12.63 10.60 -1.89
CA THR A 2 -13.58 10.83 -0.80
C THR A 2 -13.60 9.56 0.06
N VAL A 3 -13.11 9.69 1.31
CA VAL A 3 -13.08 8.56 2.26
C VAL A 3 -14.47 8.38 2.85
N THR A 4 -14.99 7.17 2.78
CA THR A 4 -16.29 6.78 3.36
C THR A 4 -16.13 6.01 4.66
N ARG A 5 -15.01 5.29 4.83
CA ARG A 5 -14.72 4.50 6.03
C ARG A 5 -13.21 4.38 6.24
N ALA A 6 -12.78 4.41 7.49
CA ALA A 6 -11.41 4.12 7.91
C ALA A 6 -11.42 3.01 8.97
N VAL A 7 -10.58 2.01 8.82
CA VAL A 7 -10.46 0.88 9.74
C VAL A 7 -9.00 0.73 10.16
N PRO A 8 -8.65 0.93 11.43
CA PRO A 8 -7.29 0.70 11.92
C PRO A 8 -6.87 -0.76 11.75
N TYR A 9 -5.60 -1.03 11.38
CA TYR A 9 -5.08 -2.39 11.26
C TYR A 9 -5.19 -3.18 12.56
N ALA A 10 -5.13 -2.50 13.70
CA ALA A 10 -5.33 -3.11 15.00
C ALA A 10 -6.70 -3.80 15.18
N LYS A 11 -7.68 -3.43 14.34
CA LYS A 11 -9.03 -4.05 14.30
C LYS A 11 -9.15 -5.12 13.21
N LEU A 12 -8.11 -5.34 12.42
CA LEU A 12 -8.07 -6.35 11.36
C LEU A 12 -7.19 -7.51 11.83
N THR A 13 -7.80 -8.65 12.11
CA THR A 13 -7.09 -9.84 12.58
C THR A 13 -6.01 -10.26 11.58
N GLY A 14 -4.78 -10.45 12.05
CA GLY A 14 -3.63 -10.88 11.23
C GLY A 14 -2.94 -9.76 10.46
N PHE A 15 -3.46 -8.53 10.45
CA PHE A 15 -2.76 -7.42 9.82
C PHE A 15 -1.56 -6.96 10.66
N PRO A 16 -0.37 -6.86 10.06
CA PRO A 16 0.81 -6.37 10.76
C PRO A 16 0.65 -4.89 11.10
N LYS A 17 1.12 -4.51 12.28
CA LYS A 17 1.15 -3.10 12.69
C LYS A 17 2.47 -2.49 12.20
N PRO A 18 2.43 -1.45 11.36
CA PRO A 18 3.64 -0.74 10.96
C PRO A 18 4.22 0.02 12.16
N THR A 19 5.54 0.00 12.28
CA THR A 19 6.28 0.72 13.33
C THR A 19 6.96 1.98 12.80
N VAL A 20 7.02 2.15 11.49
CA VAL A 20 7.67 3.28 10.82
C VAL A 20 6.85 4.55 10.97
N ALA A 21 7.51 5.64 11.32
CA ALA A 21 6.90 6.97 11.41
C ALA A 21 6.24 7.38 10.08
N GLY A 22 5.05 7.95 10.15
CA GLY A 22 4.25 8.32 8.96
C GLY A 22 3.32 7.21 8.43
N HIS A 23 3.46 5.98 8.91
CA HIS A 23 2.55 4.88 8.59
C HIS A 23 1.41 4.84 9.60
N THR A 24 0.23 5.33 9.20
CA THR A 24 -0.93 5.42 10.12
C THR A 24 -1.55 4.07 10.45
N GLY A 25 -1.26 3.03 9.66
CA GLY A 25 -1.73 1.67 9.91
C GLY A 25 -3.25 1.52 9.84
N GLN A 26 -3.85 1.99 8.75
CA GLN A 26 -5.31 1.88 8.55
C GLN A 26 -5.67 1.59 7.09
N ALA A 27 -6.78 0.88 6.91
CA ALA A 27 -7.43 0.69 5.63
C ALA A 27 -8.48 1.78 5.42
N LEU A 28 -8.38 2.52 4.31
CA LEU A 28 -9.29 3.58 3.92
C LEU A 28 -10.12 3.12 2.73
N PHE A 29 -11.42 3.09 2.91
CA PHE A 29 -12.39 2.83 1.85
C PHE A 29 -12.93 4.13 1.31
N GLY A 30 -13.13 4.22 0.01
CA GLY A 30 -13.67 5.44 -0.56
C GLY A 30 -13.80 5.38 -2.07
N THR A 31 -14.02 6.54 -2.66
CA THR A 31 -14.17 6.71 -4.10
C THR A 31 -13.15 7.68 -4.67
N LEU A 32 -12.69 7.42 -5.87
CA LEU A 32 -11.81 8.27 -6.65
C LEU A 32 -12.51 8.70 -7.95
N GLY A 33 -12.29 9.94 -8.35
CA GLY A 33 -12.89 10.55 -9.53
C GLY A 33 -14.09 11.44 -9.20
N SER A 34 -14.40 12.38 -10.10
CA SER A 34 -15.50 13.33 -9.97
C SER A 34 -16.74 12.86 -10.72
N SER A 35 -16.60 12.48 -11.96
CA SER A 35 -17.69 12.07 -12.85
C SER A 35 -17.88 10.54 -12.92
N SER A 36 -16.78 9.79 -12.99
CA SER A 36 -16.81 8.34 -12.94
C SER A 36 -16.16 7.87 -11.64
N LYS A 37 -16.97 7.78 -10.58
CA LYS A 37 -16.50 7.33 -9.26
C LYS A 37 -16.11 5.86 -9.32
N LYS A 38 -14.85 5.57 -8.99
CA LYS A 38 -14.34 4.22 -8.81
C LYS A 38 -14.13 3.94 -7.33
N GLU A 39 -14.59 2.81 -6.87
CA GLU A 39 -14.30 2.35 -5.51
C GLU A 39 -12.81 2.04 -5.38
N ILE A 40 -12.24 2.46 -4.28
CA ILE A 40 -10.83 2.26 -3.99
C ILE A 40 -10.64 1.94 -2.52
N LEU A 41 -9.72 1.02 -2.26
CA LEU A 41 -9.23 0.71 -0.93
C LEU A 41 -7.76 1.10 -0.87
N VAL A 42 -7.40 1.94 0.10
CA VAL A 42 -6.03 2.39 0.33
C VAL A 42 -5.53 1.83 1.66
N LEU A 43 -4.44 1.07 1.61
CA LEU A 43 -3.70 0.69 2.81
C LEU A 43 -2.74 1.84 3.16
N SER A 44 -3.11 2.65 4.16
CA SER A 44 -2.32 3.79 4.62
C SER A 44 -1.23 3.33 5.58
N GLY A 45 -0.07 3.06 5.02
CA GLY A 45 1.07 2.45 5.68
C GLY A 45 1.13 0.93 5.48
N ARG A 46 2.33 0.39 5.59
CA ARG A 46 2.59 -1.05 5.56
C ARG A 46 3.77 -1.39 6.47
N ALA A 47 3.79 -2.61 6.95
CA ALA A 47 4.95 -3.17 7.62
C ALA A 47 6.03 -3.60 6.60
N HIS A 48 7.29 -3.59 7.01
CA HIS A 48 8.42 -3.96 6.16
C HIS A 48 9.20 -5.13 6.77
N TYR A 49 9.94 -5.82 5.93
CA TYR A 49 10.73 -6.97 6.35
C TYR A 49 11.76 -6.62 7.44
N TYR A 50 12.40 -5.47 7.31
CA TYR A 50 13.39 -5.00 8.30
C TYR A 50 12.81 -4.65 9.68
N GLU A 51 11.48 -4.60 9.81
CA GLU A 51 10.80 -4.45 11.10
C GLU A 51 10.71 -5.76 11.89
N GLY A 52 11.24 -6.88 11.35
CA GLY A 52 11.29 -8.19 12.00
C GLY A 52 10.06 -9.07 11.74
N HIS A 53 9.19 -8.69 10.82
CA HIS A 53 8.05 -9.50 10.44
C HIS A 53 8.44 -10.65 9.50
N SER A 54 7.76 -11.80 9.61
CA SER A 54 7.90 -12.88 8.64
C SER A 54 7.30 -12.50 7.27
N LEU A 55 7.78 -13.12 6.19
CA LEU A 55 7.21 -12.92 4.85
C LEU A 55 5.73 -13.31 4.79
N GLU A 56 5.33 -14.33 5.53
CA GLU A 56 3.93 -14.74 5.64
C GLU A 56 3.07 -13.62 6.23
N THR A 57 3.51 -12.99 7.32
CA THR A 57 2.83 -11.85 7.94
C THR A 57 2.75 -10.65 6.98
N LEU A 58 3.83 -10.36 6.26
CA LEU A 58 3.86 -9.22 5.33
C LEU A 58 2.96 -9.40 4.11
N THR A 59 2.83 -10.64 3.63
CA THR A 59 2.00 -10.96 2.46
C THR A 59 0.54 -11.22 2.82
N PHE A 60 0.23 -11.44 4.08
CA PHE A 60 -1.12 -11.72 4.55
C PHE A 60 -2.16 -10.68 4.12
N PRO A 61 -1.92 -9.36 4.25
CA PRO A 61 -2.88 -8.35 3.78
C PRO A 61 -3.22 -8.47 2.30
N ILE A 62 -2.25 -8.79 1.46
CA ILE A 62 -2.45 -8.95 0.01
C ILE A 62 -3.33 -10.16 -0.28
N ARG A 63 -3.11 -11.27 0.43
CA ARG A 63 -3.95 -12.47 0.29
C ARG A 63 -5.39 -12.20 0.73
N VAL A 64 -5.57 -11.48 1.84
CA VAL A 64 -6.92 -11.05 2.30
C VAL A 64 -7.61 -10.19 1.25
N LEU A 65 -6.90 -9.26 0.62
CA LEU A 65 -7.45 -8.41 -0.43
C LEU A 65 -7.84 -9.20 -1.67
N ALA A 66 -7.05 -10.19 -2.07
CA ALA A 66 -7.38 -11.09 -3.17
C ALA A 66 -8.66 -11.89 -2.88
N GLU A 67 -8.78 -12.47 -1.70
CA GLU A 67 -10.00 -13.19 -1.25
C GLU A 67 -11.21 -12.24 -1.13
N TYR A 68 -10.98 -10.99 -0.82
CA TYR A 68 -12.02 -9.95 -0.79
C TYR A 68 -12.50 -9.55 -2.20
N GLY A 69 -11.81 -9.98 -3.26
CA GLY A 69 -12.15 -9.72 -4.65
C GLY A 69 -11.45 -8.50 -5.28
N ILE A 70 -10.33 -8.05 -4.69
CA ILE A 70 -9.50 -7.00 -5.30
C ILE A 70 -8.69 -7.61 -6.46
N GLU A 71 -8.95 -7.17 -7.67
CA GLU A 71 -8.31 -7.66 -8.91
C GLU A 71 -7.08 -6.82 -9.30
N ASN A 72 -7.04 -5.56 -8.92
CA ASN A 72 -5.97 -4.64 -9.30
C ASN A 72 -5.33 -4.04 -8.06
N ILE A 73 -4.00 -4.04 -8.03
CA ILE A 73 -3.22 -3.45 -6.94
C ILE A 73 -2.20 -2.45 -7.48
N LEU A 74 -2.08 -1.32 -6.81
CA LEU A 74 -1.05 -0.32 -7.06
C LEU A 74 -0.14 -0.24 -5.83
N LEU A 75 1.12 -0.58 -6.01
CA LEU A 75 2.14 -0.43 -4.98
C LEU A 75 2.92 0.86 -5.22
N THR A 76 3.13 1.61 -4.16
CA THR A 76 3.91 2.86 -4.20
C THR A 76 5.00 2.87 -3.15
N ASN A 77 6.12 3.49 -3.47
CA ASN A 77 7.22 3.75 -2.54
C ASN A 77 7.96 5.02 -2.95
N ALA A 78 8.70 5.60 -2.03
CA ALA A 78 9.71 6.60 -2.33
C ALA A 78 11.07 5.94 -2.49
N ALA A 79 11.89 6.45 -3.42
CA ALA A 79 13.26 5.99 -3.63
C ALA A 79 14.17 7.13 -4.08
N GLY A 80 15.46 7.03 -3.79
CA GLY A 80 16.48 7.89 -4.36
C GLY A 80 16.74 7.53 -5.81
N GLY A 81 16.82 8.55 -6.69
CA GLY A 81 17.16 8.34 -8.10
C GLY A 81 18.67 8.22 -8.30
N ILE A 82 19.13 7.11 -8.87
CA ILE A 82 20.54 6.93 -9.28
C ILE A 82 20.79 7.58 -10.65
N ASN A 83 19.83 7.49 -11.57
CA ASN A 83 19.96 8.07 -12.89
C ASN A 83 19.87 9.61 -12.81
N LYS A 84 20.91 10.28 -13.28
CA LYS A 84 21.04 11.75 -13.28
C LYS A 84 19.96 12.49 -14.08
N LYS A 85 19.22 11.79 -14.94
CA LYS A 85 18.08 12.35 -15.68
C LYS A 85 16.81 12.49 -14.83
N PHE A 86 16.71 11.76 -13.72
CA PHE A 86 15.58 11.85 -12.81
C PHE A 86 15.71 13.07 -11.89
N ARG A 87 14.59 13.70 -11.62
CA ARG A 87 14.52 14.86 -10.73
C ARG A 87 13.66 14.52 -9.51
N ALA A 88 13.93 15.15 -8.39
CA ALA A 88 13.12 15.03 -7.19
C ALA A 88 11.67 15.43 -7.49
N GLY A 89 10.71 14.62 -7.03
CA GLY A 89 9.29 14.83 -7.25
C GLY A 89 8.72 14.22 -8.54
N GLU A 90 9.55 13.59 -9.37
CA GLU A 90 9.07 12.85 -10.54
C GLU A 90 8.55 11.46 -10.14
N PHE A 91 7.61 10.95 -10.93
CA PHE A 91 7.14 9.57 -10.82
C PHE A 91 7.88 8.68 -11.82
N MET A 92 8.22 7.48 -11.36
CA MET A 92 8.76 6.42 -12.20
C MET A 92 7.87 5.19 -12.07
N GLN A 93 7.43 4.65 -13.20
CA GLN A 93 6.72 3.38 -13.26
C GLN A 93 7.70 2.28 -13.63
N PHE A 94 7.72 1.20 -12.83
CA PHE A 94 8.46 0.00 -13.18
C PHE A 94 7.78 -0.72 -14.34
N THR A 95 8.56 -1.20 -15.29
CA THR A 95 8.11 -2.12 -16.33
C THR A 95 8.41 -3.56 -15.97
N ASP A 96 9.41 -3.77 -15.12
CA ASP A 96 9.82 -5.08 -14.62
C ASP A 96 10.70 -4.92 -13.38
N HIS A 97 10.98 -6.00 -12.66
CA HIS A 97 11.86 -6.01 -11.50
C HIS A 97 12.54 -7.37 -11.35
N LEU A 98 13.69 -7.36 -10.70
CA LEU A 98 14.41 -8.56 -10.27
C LEU A 98 14.23 -8.75 -8.77
N ASN A 99 13.90 -9.97 -8.37
CA ASN A 99 13.82 -10.36 -6.97
C ASN A 99 14.96 -11.35 -6.67
N PHE A 100 15.91 -10.96 -5.81
CA PHE A 100 17.05 -11.76 -5.42
C PHE A 100 16.82 -12.42 -4.07
#